data_aa52cf776facc41e7334810f123e7f77
#
_entry.id   aa52cf776facc41e7334810f123e7f77
#
_cell.length_a   1.000
_cell.length_b   1.000
_cell.length_c   1.000
_cell.angle_alpha   90.00
_cell.angle_beta   90.00
_cell.angle_gamma   90.00
#
_symmetry.space_group_name_H-M   'P 1'
#
loop_
_entity.id
_entity.type
_entity.pdbx_description
1 polymer ?
#
loop_
_entity_poly.entity_id
_entity_poly.type
_entity_poly.pdbx_seq_one_letter_code
_entity_poly.pdbx_strand_id
1 'polypeptide(L)'
;MSSSNDQHLRSLGPVTRRRFIVASGALLAAAGLAPRLGSSAQDATPAASPTAPLPTMPPEITEYANDWPTPQGNLKNQRAASNSSIDSSSVTSLDVAWTFPIKATSGYGGMTCTPIIAGDTVYVQDMLSNVFAIKRDTGELVWEADYNSSCEGPNGVALGYGMIYGSTGDAREVFALDAATGKEVWKTLLSGNTREGIDMAPNVYGGMVLISTVPGNSQAFYDGGARGTLFGLDAATGEILWQFATVDENLWGNPSINSGGGSWYPPAIDDDGNLYWDIANPAPFQPVEVDGTPITLGSTFDDALYTDCLVSLEPDGTLRWYYAANPHDIFDHDLQQSPVLATIDNNGSPYTVALSSGKLGKVIAVETTTGHMIWTAKVGEHTQWDDAQWIPPGQSVTVAPGVAGGVESPIAYADGTVYVPILNLPVTFNDKGLDASTLSFNDATGELTALDVMDGSVKWDVKLPAGNVSAATVSNDVVFAGALDGIVRAYSTNDGTLLWSYDTGVGLNAPFAVAGDLLVVPAAGAKLVSKSYAPEATPVATSDAGAALIGFKVSS
;
A
#
# COMPACT_ATOMS: atom_id res chain seq x y z
N MET A 1 11.02 38.78 9.79
CA MET A 1 12.03 38.58 8.75
C MET A 1 11.62 37.29 8.07
N SER A 2 10.96 37.41 6.92
CA SER A 2 10.43 36.30 6.13
C SER A 2 11.56 35.69 5.34
N SER A 3 11.88 34.43 5.56
CA SER A 3 12.69 33.63 4.65
C SER A 3 11.76 32.70 3.89
N SER A 4 11.57 32.99 2.64
CA SER A 4 10.84 32.22 1.66
C SER A 4 11.50 30.85 1.42
N ASN A 5 10.80 29.77 1.73
CA ASN A 5 11.10 28.43 1.25
C ASN A 5 10.39 28.18 -0.10
N ASP A 6 10.81 28.92 -1.13
CA ASP A 6 10.34 28.75 -2.51
C ASP A 6 11.46 28.13 -3.35
N GLN A 7 11.79 26.85 -3.16
CA GLN A 7 12.84 26.23 -3.98
C GLN A 7 12.55 24.81 -4.51
N HIS A 8 11.36 24.26 -4.40
CA HIS A 8 11.16 22.87 -4.87
C HIS A 8 10.23 22.70 -6.09
N LEU A 9 9.96 23.77 -6.82
CA LEU A 9 9.29 23.69 -8.11
C LEU A 9 10.27 24.01 -9.23
N ARG A 10 10.93 23.00 -9.76
CA ARG A 10 11.55 23.11 -11.09
C ARG A 10 10.49 22.82 -12.15
N SER A 11 9.98 23.88 -12.80
CA SER A 11 9.26 23.75 -14.06
C SER A 11 10.20 23.13 -15.09
N LEU A 12 9.92 21.91 -15.49
CA LEU A 12 10.63 21.26 -16.60
C LEU A 12 10.31 22.04 -17.89
N GLY A 13 11.32 22.63 -18.50
CA GLY A 13 11.25 23.07 -19.89
C GLY A 13 10.97 21.86 -20.81
N PRO A 14 10.53 22.07 -22.06
CA PRO A 14 10.05 20.99 -22.92
C PRO A 14 11.14 19.96 -23.16
N VAL A 15 10.95 18.75 -22.62
CA VAL A 15 11.80 17.58 -22.89
C VAL A 15 11.53 17.15 -24.33
N THR A 16 12.54 17.29 -25.17
CA THR A 16 12.50 16.86 -26.57
C THR A 16 12.28 15.35 -26.67
N ARG A 17 11.18 14.97 -27.30
CA ARG A 17 10.81 13.58 -27.59
C ARG A 17 11.92 12.87 -28.34
N ARG A 18 12.65 11.96 -27.70
CA ARG A 18 13.42 10.92 -28.42
C ARG A 18 12.52 9.72 -28.64
N ARG A 19 12.02 9.60 -29.87
CA ARG A 19 11.38 8.36 -30.34
C ARG A 19 12.48 7.32 -30.51
N PHE A 20 12.40 6.21 -29.79
CA PHE A 20 13.14 5.01 -30.12
C PHE A 20 12.45 4.33 -31.31
N ILE A 21 13.12 4.39 -32.48
CA ILE A 21 12.75 3.60 -33.67
C ILE A 21 13.47 2.25 -33.53
N VAL A 22 12.70 1.19 -33.36
CA VAL A 22 13.21 -0.18 -33.50
C VAL A 22 13.43 -0.43 -35.00
N ALA A 23 14.67 -0.53 -35.41
CA ALA A 23 15.05 -0.88 -36.78
C ALA A 23 15.00 -2.41 -36.95
N SER A 24 13.99 -2.89 -37.66
CA SER A 24 13.90 -4.28 -38.12
C SER A 24 14.90 -4.50 -39.25
N GLY A 25 16.02 -5.21 -38.98
CA GLY A 25 16.96 -5.66 -40.00
C GLY A 25 16.45 -6.90 -40.70
N ALA A 26 16.13 -6.77 -41.99
CA ALA A 26 15.87 -7.90 -42.88
C ALA A 26 17.18 -8.54 -43.38
N LEU A 27 17.39 -9.80 -43.09
CA LEU A 27 18.44 -10.62 -43.71
C LEU A 27 17.83 -11.53 -44.80
N LEU A 28 18.29 -11.36 -46.02
CA LEU A 28 17.95 -12.19 -47.18
C LEU A 28 18.56 -13.61 -47.05
N ALA A 29 17.73 -14.61 -47.28
CA ALA A 29 18.10 -16.02 -47.26
C ALA A 29 18.54 -16.49 -48.64
N ALA A 30 19.59 -17.31 -48.68
CA ALA A 30 19.98 -18.10 -49.84
C ALA A 30 19.31 -19.49 -49.79
N ALA A 31 18.81 -19.93 -50.94
CA ALA A 31 18.10 -21.17 -51.12
C ALA A 31 19.03 -22.42 -51.10
N GLY A 32 18.62 -23.46 -50.36
CA GLY A 32 19.14 -24.81 -50.44
C GLY A 32 17.99 -25.82 -50.44
N LEU A 33 17.91 -26.64 -51.48
CA LEU A 33 16.94 -27.71 -51.64
C LEU A 33 17.23 -28.91 -50.71
N ALA A 34 16.21 -29.42 -50.02
CA ALA A 34 16.16 -30.81 -49.53
C ALA A 34 14.72 -31.24 -49.19
N PRO A 35 14.41 -32.54 -49.04
CA PRO A 35 13.18 -33.13 -49.53
C PRO A 35 11.99 -33.11 -48.54
N ARG A 36 10.79 -33.19 -49.13
CA ARG A 36 9.49 -33.27 -48.45
C ARG A 36 9.38 -34.54 -47.61
N LEU A 37 9.17 -34.36 -46.31
CA LEU A 37 8.46 -35.33 -45.44
C LEU A 37 7.13 -34.70 -45.04
N GLY A 38 6.06 -35.47 -45.17
CA GLY A 38 4.69 -34.99 -44.93
C GLY A 38 4.45 -34.54 -43.52
N SER A 39 3.93 -33.32 -43.34
CA SER A 39 3.39 -32.82 -42.11
C SER A 39 1.89 -33.04 -42.10
N SER A 40 1.40 -33.79 -41.12
CA SER A 40 0.00 -33.77 -40.67
C SER A 40 -0.39 -32.34 -40.35
N ALA A 41 -1.52 -31.88 -40.93
CA ALA A 41 -2.11 -30.62 -40.56
C ALA A 41 -2.49 -30.68 -39.06
N GLN A 42 -1.83 -29.92 -38.23
CA GLN A 42 -2.38 -29.54 -36.95
C GLN A 42 -3.46 -28.50 -37.20
N ASP A 43 -4.67 -28.82 -36.72
CA ASP A 43 -5.78 -27.87 -36.71
C ASP A 43 -5.32 -26.61 -35.98
N ALA A 44 -5.21 -25.51 -36.72
CA ALA A 44 -5.00 -24.19 -36.14
C ALA A 44 -6.25 -23.87 -35.29
N THR A 45 -6.05 -23.75 -34.00
CA THR A 45 -7.06 -23.17 -33.10
C THR A 45 -7.47 -21.81 -33.68
N PRO A 46 -8.78 -21.54 -33.87
CA PRO A 46 -9.22 -20.25 -34.38
C PRO A 46 -8.66 -19.14 -33.49
N ALA A 47 -8.01 -18.14 -34.10
CA ALA A 47 -7.65 -16.93 -33.40
C ALA A 47 -8.91 -16.38 -32.71
N ALA A 48 -8.83 -16.15 -31.40
CA ALA A 48 -9.92 -15.54 -30.66
C ALA A 48 -10.31 -14.24 -31.37
N SER A 49 -11.61 -14.06 -31.63
CA SER A 49 -12.12 -12.79 -32.15
C SER A 49 -11.67 -11.67 -31.19
N PRO A 50 -11.28 -10.47 -31.69
CA PRO A 50 -10.92 -9.38 -30.82
C PRO A 50 -12.07 -9.12 -29.85
N THR A 51 -11.84 -9.32 -28.58
CA THR A 51 -12.78 -8.95 -27.51
C THR A 51 -12.99 -7.44 -27.57
N ALA A 52 -14.25 -7.00 -27.42
CA ALA A 52 -14.52 -5.56 -27.30
C ALA A 52 -13.68 -4.97 -26.18
N PRO A 53 -13.18 -3.72 -26.33
CA PRO A 53 -12.41 -3.08 -25.27
C PRO A 53 -13.21 -3.06 -23.96
N LEU A 54 -12.52 -3.32 -22.84
CA LEU A 54 -13.13 -3.29 -21.52
C LEU A 54 -13.62 -1.86 -21.20
N PRO A 55 -14.71 -1.71 -20.43
CA PRO A 55 -15.17 -0.39 -20.00
C PRO A 55 -14.11 0.27 -19.10
N THR A 56 -14.03 1.60 -19.11
CA THR A 56 -13.07 2.35 -18.28
C THR A 56 -13.24 2.04 -16.79
N MET A 57 -14.47 2.10 -16.28
CA MET A 57 -14.82 1.71 -14.92
C MET A 57 -15.12 0.23 -14.87
N PRO A 58 -14.47 -0.58 -14.03
CA PRO A 58 -14.90 -1.95 -13.77
C PRO A 58 -16.36 -1.97 -13.30
N PRO A 59 -17.24 -2.79 -13.88
CA PRO A 59 -18.66 -2.82 -13.52
C PRO A 59 -18.91 -3.05 -12.03
N GLU A 60 -18.08 -3.87 -11.39
CA GLU A 60 -18.19 -4.25 -9.99
C GLU A 60 -18.04 -3.05 -9.04
N ILE A 61 -17.24 -2.05 -9.39
CA ILE A 61 -17.06 -0.83 -8.57
C ILE A 61 -18.38 -0.05 -8.48
N THR A 62 -19.17 -0.04 -9.55
CA THR A 62 -20.48 0.63 -9.56
C THR A 62 -21.56 -0.28 -8.96
N GLU A 63 -21.56 -1.56 -9.29
CA GLU A 63 -22.53 -2.54 -8.82
C GLU A 63 -22.48 -2.71 -7.30
N TYR A 64 -21.25 -2.78 -6.75
CA TYR A 64 -20.99 -2.98 -5.32
C TYR A 64 -20.52 -1.69 -4.60
N ALA A 65 -20.92 -0.52 -5.08
CA ALA A 65 -20.50 0.77 -4.52
C ALA A 65 -20.85 0.96 -3.03
N ASN A 66 -21.81 0.20 -2.50
CA ASN A 66 -22.19 0.19 -1.08
C ASN A 66 -21.50 -0.92 -0.27
N ASP A 67 -20.66 -1.72 -0.91
CA ASP A 67 -19.82 -2.73 -0.28
C ASP A 67 -18.37 -2.21 -0.17
N TRP A 68 -17.37 -3.10 -0.29
CA TRP A 68 -15.94 -2.75 -0.26
C TRP A 68 -15.23 -3.32 -1.48
N PRO A 69 -15.51 -2.81 -2.71
CA PRO A 69 -15.12 -3.46 -3.96
C PRO A 69 -13.66 -3.26 -4.37
N THR A 70 -12.93 -2.36 -3.70
CA THR A 70 -11.51 -2.09 -3.97
C THR A 70 -10.66 -2.25 -2.71
N PRO A 71 -9.32 -2.40 -2.82
CA PRO A 71 -8.45 -2.57 -1.64
C PRO A 71 -8.57 -1.47 -0.58
N GLN A 72 -8.95 -0.25 -0.99
CA GLN A 72 -9.11 0.88 -0.08
C GLN A 72 -10.56 1.41 -0.01
N GLY A 73 -11.55 0.56 -0.33
CA GLY A 73 -12.97 0.86 -0.27
C GLY A 73 -13.52 1.52 -1.55
N ASN A 74 -12.79 2.47 -2.12
CA ASN A 74 -13.12 3.10 -3.40
C ASN A 74 -11.84 3.53 -4.15
N LEU A 75 -11.97 4.01 -5.38
CA LEU A 75 -10.83 4.43 -6.22
C LEU A 75 -10.08 5.66 -5.67
N LYS A 76 -10.71 6.46 -4.82
CA LYS A 76 -10.09 7.61 -4.13
C LYS A 76 -9.37 7.19 -2.84
N ASN A 77 -9.35 5.91 -2.51
CA ASN A 77 -8.70 5.29 -1.36
C ASN A 77 -9.21 5.81 0.01
N GLN A 78 -10.47 6.25 0.11
CA GLN A 78 -10.98 6.97 1.27
C GLN A 78 -11.25 6.11 2.51
N ARG A 79 -11.35 4.79 2.36
CA ARG A 79 -11.58 3.83 3.46
C ARG A 79 -12.77 4.18 4.34
N ALA A 80 -13.87 4.60 3.71
CA ALA A 80 -15.08 5.05 4.36
C ALA A 80 -16.33 4.41 3.74
N ALA A 81 -17.18 3.82 4.58
CA ALA A 81 -18.47 3.22 4.25
C ALA A 81 -19.61 4.08 4.84
N SER A 82 -20.15 5.00 4.05
CA SER A 82 -21.22 5.91 4.47
C SER A 82 -22.62 5.29 4.46
N ASN A 83 -22.77 4.12 3.82
CA ASN A 83 -24.05 3.41 3.68
C ASN A 83 -24.11 2.12 4.51
N SER A 84 -23.22 1.97 5.48
CA SER A 84 -23.22 0.87 6.43
C SER A 84 -24.34 1.02 7.46
N SER A 85 -24.81 -0.08 8.03
CA SER A 85 -25.70 -0.07 9.20
C SER A 85 -24.93 -0.05 10.53
N ILE A 86 -23.60 -0.03 10.45
CA ILE A 86 -22.72 0.08 11.62
C ILE A 86 -22.44 1.56 11.87
N ASP A 87 -22.97 2.07 12.97
CA ASP A 87 -22.83 3.43 13.45
C ASP A 87 -22.69 3.47 14.99
N SER A 88 -22.59 4.65 15.59
CA SER A 88 -22.44 4.81 17.04
C SER A 88 -23.61 4.24 17.86
N SER A 89 -24.79 4.10 17.26
CA SER A 89 -25.96 3.52 17.92
C SER A 89 -25.99 1.99 17.88
N SER A 90 -25.35 1.38 16.90
CA SER A 90 -25.39 -0.06 16.63
C SER A 90 -24.07 -0.78 16.96
N VAL A 91 -22.93 -0.08 16.95
CA VAL A 91 -21.59 -0.67 17.09
C VAL A 91 -21.39 -1.50 18.36
N THR A 92 -22.09 -1.15 19.46
CA THR A 92 -22.03 -1.89 20.73
C THR A 92 -22.70 -3.26 20.67
N SER A 93 -23.48 -3.54 19.63
CA SER A 93 -24.12 -4.83 19.38
C SER A 93 -23.41 -5.67 18.33
N LEU A 94 -22.19 -5.29 17.92
CA LEU A 94 -21.33 -6.13 17.07
C LEU A 94 -20.97 -7.41 17.80
N ASP A 95 -21.22 -8.55 17.15
CA ASP A 95 -20.85 -9.88 17.62
C ASP A 95 -20.25 -10.69 16.49
N VAL A 96 -19.46 -11.72 16.84
CA VAL A 96 -18.84 -12.62 15.85
C VAL A 96 -19.93 -13.43 15.14
N ALA A 97 -20.07 -13.20 13.84
CA ALA A 97 -20.98 -13.96 12.99
C ALA A 97 -20.31 -15.24 12.45
N TRP A 98 -19.04 -15.13 12.08
CA TRP A 98 -18.25 -16.26 11.57
C TRP A 98 -16.74 -16.03 11.71
N THR A 99 -15.98 -17.12 11.62
CA THR A 99 -14.51 -17.11 11.54
C THR A 99 -14.05 -18.03 10.41
N PHE A 100 -12.98 -17.60 9.71
CA PHE A 100 -12.28 -18.42 8.72
C PHE A 100 -10.80 -18.55 9.11
N PRO A 101 -10.27 -19.76 9.30
CA PRO A 101 -8.92 -19.98 9.81
C PRO A 101 -7.85 -19.57 8.77
N ILE A 102 -6.83 -18.83 9.20
CA ILE A 102 -5.66 -18.47 8.41
C ILE A 102 -4.51 -19.40 8.78
N LYS A 103 -3.93 -20.09 7.79
CA LYS A 103 -2.87 -21.09 8.01
C LYS A 103 -1.48 -20.56 7.68
N ALA A 104 -1.39 -19.52 6.84
CA ALA A 104 -0.13 -18.91 6.48
C ALA A 104 0.56 -18.27 7.69
N THR A 105 1.87 -18.27 7.68
CA THR A 105 2.71 -17.63 8.70
C THR A 105 3.89 -16.94 8.03
N SER A 106 4.22 -15.74 8.47
CA SER A 106 5.41 -14.99 8.07
C SER A 106 5.96 -14.20 9.25
N GLY A 107 7.01 -13.41 9.04
CA GLY A 107 7.51 -12.45 10.02
C GLY A 107 6.47 -11.37 10.39
N TYR A 108 5.53 -11.12 9.48
CA TYR A 108 4.47 -10.10 9.63
C TYR A 108 3.11 -10.70 10.00
N GLY A 109 3.02 -12.00 10.24
CA GLY A 109 1.78 -12.72 10.52
C GLY A 109 1.29 -13.54 9.34
N GLY A 110 0.02 -13.94 9.35
CA GLY A 110 -0.57 -14.79 8.33
C GLY A 110 -1.30 -14.04 7.22
N MET A 111 -1.66 -12.76 7.46
CA MET A 111 -2.41 -11.94 6.51
C MET A 111 -2.16 -10.45 6.78
N THR A 112 -1.95 -9.67 5.72
CA THR A 112 -1.75 -8.21 5.74
C THR A 112 -2.67 -7.48 4.75
N CYS A 113 -3.49 -8.22 4.00
CA CYS A 113 -4.37 -7.67 2.98
C CYS A 113 -5.62 -7.01 3.55
N THR A 114 -6.15 -6.01 2.83
CA THR A 114 -7.55 -5.56 3.01
C THR A 114 -8.50 -6.57 2.35
N PRO A 115 -9.53 -7.07 3.04
CA PRO A 115 -10.58 -7.87 2.40
C PRO A 115 -11.35 -7.06 1.36
N ILE A 116 -11.63 -7.66 0.19
CA ILE A 116 -12.61 -7.15 -0.77
C ILE A 116 -13.96 -7.76 -0.44
N ILE A 117 -15.00 -6.95 -0.36
CA ILE A 117 -16.37 -7.41 -0.15
C ILE A 117 -17.21 -6.96 -1.34
N ALA A 118 -17.79 -7.92 -2.06
CA ALA A 118 -18.61 -7.64 -3.23
C ALA A 118 -19.77 -8.64 -3.31
N GLY A 119 -21.00 -8.16 -3.18
CA GLY A 119 -22.19 -9.01 -3.15
C GLY A 119 -22.11 -10.05 -2.02
N ASP A 120 -22.21 -11.32 -2.37
CA ASP A 120 -22.22 -12.43 -1.42
C ASP A 120 -20.83 -13.00 -1.09
N THR A 121 -19.75 -12.36 -1.56
CA THR A 121 -18.39 -12.93 -1.48
C THR A 121 -17.42 -11.95 -0.82
N VAL A 122 -16.52 -12.50 0.01
CA VAL A 122 -15.34 -11.85 0.55
C VAL A 122 -14.11 -12.49 -0.09
N TYR A 123 -13.24 -11.69 -0.69
CA TYR A 123 -11.98 -12.15 -1.28
C TYR A 123 -10.81 -11.64 -0.44
N VAL A 124 -9.86 -12.53 -0.15
CA VAL A 124 -8.64 -12.24 0.63
C VAL A 124 -7.45 -12.97 0.06
N GLN A 125 -6.25 -12.47 0.36
CA GLN A 125 -4.98 -13.11 0.05
C GLN A 125 -4.15 -13.26 1.34
N ASP A 126 -3.53 -14.43 1.55
CA ASP A 126 -2.64 -14.66 2.68
C ASP A 126 -1.17 -14.30 2.36
N MET A 127 -0.29 -14.40 3.35
CA MET A 127 1.15 -14.09 3.22
C MET A 127 1.95 -15.14 2.44
N LEU A 128 1.31 -16.19 1.93
CA LEU A 128 1.85 -17.12 0.94
C LEU A 128 1.24 -16.90 -0.45
N SER A 129 0.66 -15.73 -0.68
CA SER A 129 -0.01 -15.34 -1.93
C SER A 129 -1.22 -16.21 -2.32
N ASN A 130 -1.70 -17.08 -1.42
CA ASN A 130 -2.89 -17.89 -1.70
C ASN A 130 -4.14 -17.00 -1.62
N VAL A 131 -5.08 -17.22 -2.52
CA VAL A 131 -6.31 -16.43 -2.63
C VAL A 131 -7.51 -17.27 -2.21
N PHE A 132 -8.40 -16.66 -1.44
CA PHE A 132 -9.62 -17.30 -0.94
C PHE A 132 -10.84 -16.46 -1.31
N ALA A 133 -11.88 -17.11 -1.81
CA ALA A 133 -13.23 -16.59 -1.88
C ALA A 133 -14.08 -17.25 -0.79
N ILE A 134 -14.74 -16.45 0.02
CA ILE A 134 -15.45 -16.86 1.22
C ILE A 134 -16.86 -16.29 1.16
N LYS A 135 -17.87 -17.06 1.57
CA LYS A 135 -19.24 -16.58 1.65
C LYS A 135 -19.35 -15.47 2.72
N ARG A 136 -19.87 -14.31 2.31
CA ARG A 136 -20.05 -13.13 3.16
C ARG A 136 -20.84 -13.42 4.45
N ASP A 137 -21.87 -14.26 4.37
CA ASP A 137 -22.78 -14.47 5.49
C ASP A 137 -22.36 -15.57 6.46
N THR A 138 -21.56 -16.53 6.00
CA THR A 138 -21.26 -17.75 6.78
C THR A 138 -19.77 -18.00 7.02
N GLY A 139 -18.87 -17.31 6.32
CA GLY A 139 -17.44 -17.58 6.38
C GLY A 139 -17.03 -18.90 5.70
N GLU A 140 -17.95 -19.59 4.99
CA GLU A 140 -17.63 -20.84 4.29
C GLU A 140 -16.77 -20.57 3.05
N LEU A 141 -15.75 -21.41 2.83
CA LEU A 141 -14.92 -21.37 1.63
C LEU A 141 -15.76 -21.66 0.38
N VAL A 142 -15.65 -20.79 -0.64
CA VAL A 142 -16.23 -21.01 -1.97
C VAL A 142 -15.20 -21.67 -2.88
N TRP A 143 -14.01 -21.05 -2.97
CA TRP A 143 -12.84 -21.58 -3.69
C TRP A 143 -11.53 -21.02 -3.09
N GLU A 144 -10.44 -21.72 -3.34
CA GLU A 144 -9.07 -21.28 -3.04
C GLU A 144 -8.16 -21.49 -4.25
N ALA A 145 -7.15 -20.63 -4.38
CA ALA A 145 -6.09 -20.74 -5.37
C ALA A 145 -4.73 -20.65 -4.67
N ASP A 146 -3.95 -21.74 -4.74
CA ASP A 146 -2.69 -21.90 -4.03
C ASP A 146 -1.51 -21.48 -4.89
N TYR A 147 -0.75 -20.47 -4.43
CA TYR A 147 0.52 -20.05 -5.05
C TYR A 147 1.74 -20.44 -4.23
N ASN A 148 1.62 -20.46 -2.90
CA ASN A 148 2.68 -20.79 -1.95
C ASN A 148 3.96 -19.99 -2.18
N SER A 149 3.82 -18.69 -2.53
CA SER A 149 4.88 -17.72 -2.75
C SER A 149 4.87 -16.68 -1.62
N SER A 150 5.99 -16.51 -0.92
CA SER A 150 6.08 -15.60 0.22
C SER A 150 5.95 -14.14 -0.21
N CYS A 151 5.36 -13.33 0.66
CA CYS A 151 5.36 -11.88 0.62
C CYS A 151 6.12 -11.31 1.82
N GLU A 152 6.80 -10.18 1.63
CA GLU A 152 7.56 -9.49 2.68
C GLU A 152 6.83 -8.25 3.22
N GLY A 153 5.69 -7.88 2.65
CA GLY A 153 4.94 -6.68 3.01
C GLY A 153 3.43 -6.82 2.81
N PRO A 154 2.70 -5.71 2.74
CA PRO A 154 1.28 -5.75 2.42
C PRO A 154 1.06 -6.39 1.05
N ASN A 155 -0.03 -7.14 0.93
CA ASN A 155 -0.45 -7.76 -0.32
C ASN A 155 -1.96 -7.63 -0.47
N GLY A 156 -2.57 -8.36 -1.38
CA GLY A 156 -4.01 -8.43 -1.54
C GLY A 156 -4.44 -8.58 -2.98
N VAL A 157 -5.75 -8.55 -3.16
CA VAL A 157 -6.38 -8.71 -4.47
C VAL A 157 -7.24 -7.50 -4.82
N ALA A 158 -7.54 -7.34 -6.10
CA ALA A 158 -8.53 -6.40 -6.61
C ALA A 158 -9.57 -7.13 -7.45
N LEU A 159 -10.80 -6.63 -7.44
CA LEU A 159 -11.92 -7.14 -8.24
C LEU A 159 -12.20 -6.20 -9.41
N GLY A 160 -12.38 -6.74 -10.59
CA GLY A 160 -12.80 -5.98 -11.77
C GLY A 160 -12.99 -6.88 -12.99
N TYR A 161 -13.90 -6.53 -13.88
CA TYR A 161 -14.16 -7.21 -15.15
C TYR A 161 -14.43 -8.71 -15.02
N GLY A 162 -15.08 -9.14 -13.92
CA GLY A 162 -15.34 -10.54 -13.60
C GLY A 162 -14.12 -11.33 -13.12
N MET A 163 -13.02 -10.67 -12.81
CA MET A 163 -11.75 -11.27 -12.42
C MET A 163 -11.30 -10.80 -11.03
N ILE A 164 -10.54 -11.65 -10.37
CA ILE A 164 -9.71 -11.31 -9.20
C ILE A 164 -8.26 -11.20 -9.68
N TYR A 165 -7.66 -10.05 -9.48
CA TYR A 165 -6.26 -9.78 -9.77
C TYR A 165 -5.45 -9.76 -8.49
N GLY A 166 -4.27 -10.34 -8.52
CA GLY A 166 -3.34 -10.38 -7.40
C GLY A 166 -1.91 -10.62 -7.87
N SER A 167 -1.02 -10.80 -6.91
CA SER A 167 0.40 -11.06 -7.21
C SER A 167 0.96 -12.17 -6.34
N THR A 168 2.07 -12.74 -6.82
CA THR A 168 2.89 -13.68 -6.05
C THR A 168 4.16 -12.96 -5.62
N GLY A 169 4.34 -12.68 -4.33
CA GLY A 169 5.44 -11.86 -3.79
C GLY A 169 6.81 -12.17 -4.38
N ASP A 170 7.49 -13.18 -3.85
CA ASP A 170 8.84 -13.60 -4.28
C ASP A 170 8.92 -14.10 -5.73
N ALA A 171 7.85 -14.66 -6.28
CA ALA A 171 7.84 -15.13 -7.67
C ALA A 171 7.68 -13.99 -8.68
N ARG A 172 7.26 -12.80 -8.23
CA ARG A 172 7.14 -11.56 -9.04
C ARG A 172 6.18 -11.69 -10.23
N GLU A 173 5.15 -12.49 -10.07
CA GLU A 173 4.12 -12.69 -11.08
C GLU A 173 2.83 -11.96 -10.69
N VAL A 174 2.15 -11.37 -11.67
CA VAL A 174 0.78 -10.87 -11.54
C VAL A 174 -0.15 -11.86 -12.21
N PHE A 175 -1.29 -12.15 -11.60
CA PHE A 175 -2.27 -13.10 -12.12
C PHE A 175 -3.68 -12.52 -12.18
N ALA A 176 -4.51 -13.12 -13.03
CA ALA A 176 -5.96 -12.95 -13.02
C ALA A 176 -6.63 -14.31 -12.81
N LEU A 177 -7.59 -14.35 -11.89
CA LEU A 177 -8.46 -15.50 -11.63
C LEU A 177 -9.88 -15.13 -12.05
N ASP A 178 -10.61 -16.06 -12.62
CA ASP A 178 -12.07 -15.95 -12.77
C ASP A 178 -12.71 -15.80 -11.38
N ALA A 179 -13.41 -14.72 -11.13
CA ALA A 179 -13.90 -14.38 -9.79
C ALA A 179 -14.92 -15.39 -9.23
N ALA A 180 -15.67 -16.08 -10.10
CA ALA A 180 -16.67 -17.05 -9.68
C ALA A 180 -16.06 -18.43 -9.32
N THR A 181 -14.93 -18.79 -9.93
CA THR A 181 -14.38 -20.16 -9.86
C THR A 181 -12.98 -20.27 -9.28
N GLY A 182 -12.24 -19.15 -9.17
CA GLY A 182 -10.83 -19.13 -8.75
C GLY A 182 -9.85 -19.70 -9.79
N LYS A 183 -10.34 -20.00 -11.02
CA LYS A 183 -9.49 -20.55 -12.08
C LYS A 183 -8.58 -19.46 -12.66
N GLU A 184 -7.27 -19.73 -12.73
CA GLU A 184 -6.30 -18.83 -13.37
C GLU A 184 -6.60 -18.65 -14.85
N VAL A 185 -6.69 -17.39 -15.29
CA VAL A 185 -6.96 -16.97 -16.66
C VAL A 185 -5.68 -16.59 -17.38
N TRP A 186 -4.85 -15.79 -16.70
CA TRP A 186 -3.51 -15.43 -17.16
C TRP A 186 -2.57 -15.17 -15.98
N LYS A 187 -1.27 -15.24 -16.26
CA LYS A 187 -0.20 -14.91 -15.32
C LYS A 187 0.99 -14.31 -16.05
N THR A 188 1.56 -13.21 -15.53
CA THR A 188 2.64 -12.44 -16.15
C THR A 188 3.77 -12.20 -15.16
N LEU A 189 5.01 -12.57 -15.53
CA LEU A 189 6.22 -12.24 -14.78
C LEU A 189 6.58 -10.77 -15.03
N LEU A 190 6.66 -9.95 -13.98
CA LEU A 190 7.04 -8.54 -14.09
C LEU A 190 8.55 -8.33 -14.16
N SER A 191 9.32 -9.11 -13.41
CA SER A 191 10.75 -8.90 -13.30
C SER A 191 11.52 -10.21 -13.21
N GLY A 192 12.64 -10.27 -13.94
CA GLY A 192 13.64 -11.35 -13.81
C GLY A 192 14.63 -11.15 -12.66
N ASN A 193 14.62 -9.99 -11.99
CA ASN A 193 15.51 -9.68 -10.88
C ASN A 193 15.01 -10.33 -9.58
N THR A 194 15.73 -11.32 -9.07
CA THR A 194 15.36 -12.08 -7.87
C THR A 194 15.49 -11.30 -6.55
N ARG A 195 15.99 -10.08 -6.59
CA ARG A 195 16.00 -9.16 -5.45
C ARG A 195 14.72 -8.33 -5.35
N GLU A 196 13.91 -8.32 -6.42
CA GLU A 196 12.61 -7.65 -6.44
C GLU A 196 11.50 -8.59 -5.95
N GLY A 197 10.43 -8.00 -5.44
CA GLY A 197 9.19 -8.65 -5.06
C GLY A 197 7.98 -7.84 -5.54
N ILE A 198 6.79 -8.34 -5.25
CA ILE A 198 5.54 -7.61 -5.39
C ILE A 198 4.78 -7.75 -4.08
N ASP A 199 4.71 -6.66 -3.33
CA ASP A 199 4.14 -6.65 -1.98
C ASP A 199 3.07 -5.56 -1.88
N MET A 200 2.06 -5.62 -2.75
CA MET A 200 0.91 -4.72 -2.74
C MET A 200 -0.32 -5.38 -3.35
N ALA A 201 -1.50 -4.97 -2.91
CA ALA A 201 -2.72 -5.21 -3.65
C ALA A 201 -2.73 -4.37 -4.94
N PRO A 202 -3.09 -4.90 -6.11
CA PRO A 202 -3.26 -4.08 -7.30
C PRO A 202 -4.49 -3.17 -7.19
N ASN A 203 -4.59 -2.15 -8.08
CA ASN A 203 -5.85 -1.49 -8.37
C ASN A 203 -6.24 -1.74 -9.83
N VAL A 204 -7.53 -1.62 -10.17
CA VAL A 204 -8.04 -1.93 -11.51
C VAL A 204 -8.86 -0.77 -12.04
N TYR A 205 -8.44 -0.23 -13.19
CA TYR A 205 -9.12 0.89 -13.83
C TYR A 205 -8.68 1.04 -15.30
N GLY A 206 -9.55 1.58 -16.16
CA GLY A 206 -9.20 1.88 -17.55
C GLY A 206 -8.88 0.65 -18.40
N GLY A 207 -9.38 -0.55 -18.03
CA GLY A 207 -8.98 -1.80 -18.64
C GLY A 207 -7.60 -2.29 -18.22
N MET A 208 -7.01 -1.72 -17.17
CA MET A 208 -5.65 -2.04 -16.71
C MET A 208 -5.63 -2.55 -15.27
N VAL A 209 -4.63 -3.37 -14.98
CA VAL A 209 -4.17 -3.71 -13.63
C VAL A 209 -2.97 -2.83 -13.32
N LEU A 210 -3.05 -2.06 -12.24
CA LEU A 210 -2.04 -1.12 -11.76
C LEU A 210 -1.29 -1.72 -10.58
N ILE A 211 0.03 -1.87 -10.70
CA ILE A 211 0.86 -2.58 -9.71
C ILE A 211 2.31 -2.09 -9.73
N SER A 212 3.08 -2.40 -8.69
CA SER A 212 4.49 -2.02 -8.55
C SER A 212 5.35 -3.20 -8.13
N THR A 213 6.63 -3.19 -8.54
CA THR A 213 7.66 -3.96 -7.86
C THR A 213 8.26 -3.17 -6.69
N VAL A 214 8.79 -3.89 -5.72
CA VAL A 214 9.48 -3.38 -4.51
C VAL A 214 10.76 -4.19 -4.29
N PRO A 215 11.67 -3.80 -3.39
CA PRO A 215 12.67 -4.72 -2.85
C PRO A 215 11.98 -5.95 -2.25
N GLY A 216 12.34 -7.16 -2.65
CA GLY A 216 11.63 -8.39 -2.31
C GLY A 216 12.17 -9.15 -1.11
N ASN A 217 13.20 -8.62 -0.41
CA ASN A 217 13.77 -9.25 0.78
C ASN A 217 14.66 -8.26 1.55
N SER A 218 14.94 -8.57 2.82
CA SER A 218 15.74 -7.73 3.71
C SER A 218 17.12 -7.40 3.15
N GLN A 219 17.75 -8.29 2.39
CA GLN A 219 19.03 -8.00 1.75
C GLN A 219 18.91 -6.89 0.71
N ALA A 220 17.84 -6.89 -0.09
CA ALA A 220 17.58 -5.84 -1.08
C ALA A 220 17.28 -4.49 -0.43
N PHE A 221 16.60 -4.47 0.73
CA PHE A 221 16.34 -3.23 1.48
C PHE A 221 17.63 -2.54 1.93
N TYR A 222 18.63 -3.30 2.36
CA TYR A 222 19.85 -2.74 2.96
C TYR A 222 21.04 -2.69 2.00
N ASP A 223 21.17 -3.66 1.11
CA ASP A 223 22.32 -3.77 0.20
C ASP A 223 22.03 -3.21 -1.21
N GLY A 224 20.77 -2.96 -1.54
CA GLY A 224 20.36 -2.46 -2.84
C GLY A 224 20.22 -3.52 -3.93
N GLY A 225 20.09 -3.06 -5.17
CA GLY A 225 19.99 -3.92 -6.36
C GLY A 225 18.56 -4.34 -6.74
N ALA A 226 17.52 -3.76 -6.12
CA ALA A 226 16.13 -3.93 -6.49
C ALA A 226 15.48 -2.56 -6.67
N ARG A 227 14.98 -2.26 -7.87
CA ARG A 227 14.39 -0.96 -8.20
C ARG A 227 12.87 -1.09 -8.31
N GLY A 228 12.17 -0.13 -7.72
CA GLY A 228 10.74 0.03 -7.91
C GLY A 228 10.42 0.40 -9.36
N THR A 229 9.35 -0.21 -9.86
CA THR A 229 8.78 0.10 -11.18
C THR A 229 7.28 -0.01 -11.09
N LEU A 230 6.58 1.04 -11.50
CA LEU A 230 5.13 1.03 -11.62
C LEU A 230 4.73 0.46 -12.98
N PHE A 231 3.67 -0.32 -13.03
CA PHE A 231 3.18 -0.99 -14.23
C PHE A 231 1.69 -0.76 -14.44
N GLY A 232 1.30 -0.64 -15.72
CA GLY A 232 -0.05 -0.87 -16.18
C GLY A 232 -0.07 -2.09 -17.09
N LEU A 233 -0.85 -3.12 -16.72
CA LEU A 233 -1.04 -4.33 -17.53
C LEU A 233 -2.46 -4.33 -18.11
N ASP A 234 -2.61 -4.83 -19.32
CA ASP A 234 -3.94 -5.10 -19.89
C ASP A 234 -4.70 -6.11 -19.01
N ALA A 235 -5.85 -5.72 -18.51
CA ALA A 235 -6.61 -6.52 -17.54
C ALA A 235 -7.14 -7.84 -18.14
N ALA A 236 -7.36 -7.90 -19.47
CA ALA A 236 -7.86 -9.10 -20.12
C ALA A 236 -6.76 -10.12 -20.46
N THR A 237 -5.54 -9.65 -20.72
CA THR A 237 -4.45 -10.48 -21.27
C THR A 237 -3.21 -10.57 -20.40
N GLY A 238 -3.02 -9.62 -19.46
CA GLY A 238 -1.80 -9.50 -18.65
C GLY A 238 -0.59 -8.92 -19.42
N GLU A 239 -0.78 -8.39 -20.64
CA GLU A 239 0.27 -7.73 -21.40
C GLU A 239 0.69 -6.42 -20.70
N ILE A 240 1.99 -6.17 -20.54
CA ILE A 240 2.51 -4.93 -19.98
C ILE A 240 2.32 -3.81 -21.01
N LEU A 241 1.44 -2.86 -20.70
CA LEU A 241 1.13 -1.72 -21.57
C LEU A 241 2.12 -0.58 -21.38
N TRP A 242 2.51 -0.29 -20.14
CA TRP A 242 3.49 0.72 -19.80
C TRP A 242 4.24 0.40 -18.50
N GLN A 243 5.39 1.06 -18.34
CA GLN A 243 6.24 0.99 -17.15
C GLN A 243 6.76 2.39 -16.83
N PHE A 244 6.82 2.72 -15.53
CA PHE A 244 7.43 3.94 -15.01
C PHE A 244 8.49 3.56 -13.98
N ALA A 245 9.77 3.80 -14.29
CA ALA A 245 10.87 3.58 -13.36
C ALA A 245 10.88 4.68 -12.29
N THR A 246 10.79 4.30 -11.02
CA THR A 246 10.75 5.24 -9.90
C THR A 246 12.15 5.65 -9.43
N VAL A 247 13.19 4.96 -9.89
CA VAL A 247 14.59 5.24 -9.56
C VAL A 247 15.41 5.35 -10.84
N ASP A 248 16.16 6.44 -11.00
CA ASP A 248 17.10 6.60 -12.12
C ASP A 248 18.19 5.53 -12.05
N GLU A 249 18.50 4.90 -13.19
CA GLU A 249 19.51 3.82 -13.26
C GLU A 249 20.91 4.26 -12.87
N ASN A 250 21.17 5.56 -12.83
CA ASN A 250 22.47 6.13 -12.47
C ASN A 250 22.48 6.80 -11.10
N LEU A 251 21.42 6.64 -10.29
CA LEU A 251 21.19 7.37 -9.03
C LEU A 251 22.44 7.43 -8.13
N TRP A 252 23.11 6.32 -7.89
CA TRP A 252 24.31 6.27 -7.05
C TRP A 252 25.62 6.19 -7.86
N GLY A 253 25.55 6.36 -9.19
CA GLY A 253 26.69 6.11 -10.07
C GLY A 253 27.13 4.65 -10.16
N ASN A 254 26.40 3.74 -9.53
CA ASN A 254 26.64 2.30 -9.56
C ASN A 254 25.30 1.54 -9.68
N PRO A 255 24.93 1.06 -10.88
CA PRO A 255 23.67 0.37 -11.11
C PRO A 255 23.47 -0.90 -10.27
N SER A 256 24.53 -1.52 -9.74
CA SER A 256 24.42 -2.75 -8.95
C SER A 256 23.85 -2.54 -7.54
N ILE A 257 23.89 -1.31 -7.03
CA ILE A 257 23.35 -0.95 -5.72
C ILE A 257 22.15 0.00 -5.83
N ASN A 258 21.88 0.52 -7.00
CA ASN A 258 20.78 1.45 -7.24
C ASN A 258 19.44 0.74 -7.02
N SER A 259 18.64 1.17 -6.04
CA SER A 259 17.52 0.42 -5.51
C SER A 259 16.49 1.33 -4.80
N GLY A 260 15.42 0.73 -4.32
CA GLY A 260 14.33 1.41 -3.63
C GLY A 260 13.24 1.90 -4.57
N GLY A 261 12.44 2.85 -4.12
CA GLY A 261 11.40 3.50 -4.91
C GLY A 261 10.21 2.62 -5.25
N GLY A 262 9.97 1.52 -4.54
CA GLY A 262 8.77 0.71 -4.72
C GLY A 262 7.51 1.42 -4.24
N SER A 263 6.34 0.95 -4.65
CA SER A 263 5.07 1.34 -4.04
C SER A 263 4.46 0.12 -3.34
N TRP A 264 4.14 0.30 -2.05
CA TRP A 264 3.66 -0.78 -1.17
C TRP A 264 2.13 -0.87 -1.13
N TYR A 265 1.44 0.16 -1.62
CA TYR A 265 -0.02 0.24 -1.60
C TYR A 265 -0.56 0.76 -2.94
N PRO A 266 -1.84 0.45 -3.26
CA PRO A 266 -2.42 0.82 -4.55
C PRO A 266 -2.55 2.34 -4.72
N PRO A 267 -2.46 2.83 -5.99
CA PRO A 267 -2.67 4.23 -6.30
C PRO A 267 -4.10 4.67 -6.03
N ALA A 268 -4.28 5.97 -5.74
CA ALA A 268 -5.58 6.59 -5.90
C ALA A 268 -5.81 6.97 -7.36
N ILE A 269 -7.08 7.02 -7.77
CA ILE A 269 -7.50 7.32 -9.13
C ILE A 269 -8.59 8.39 -9.06
N ASP A 270 -8.39 9.50 -9.77
CA ASP A 270 -9.39 10.57 -9.84
C ASP A 270 -10.46 10.32 -10.92
N ASP A 271 -11.42 11.24 -11.01
CA ASP A 271 -12.55 11.11 -11.92
C ASP A 271 -12.14 11.26 -13.41
N ASP A 272 -10.96 11.81 -13.68
CA ASP A 272 -10.35 11.93 -15.02
C ASP A 272 -9.45 10.73 -15.35
N GLY A 273 -9.22 9.82 -14.39
CA GLY A 273 -8.39 8.62 -14.51
C GLY A 273 -6.90 8.87 -14.23
N ASN A 274 -6.53 10.03 -13.72
CA ASN A 274 -5.14 10.27 -13.30
C ASN A 274 -4.80 9.44 -12.08
N LEU A 275 -3.57 8.94 -12.05
CA LEU A 275 -3.04 8.05 -11.04
C LEU A 275 -2.18 8.83 -10.05
N TYR A 276 -2.31 8.52 -8.76
CA TYR A 276 -1.52 9.11 -7.68
C TYR A 276 -0.86 8.00 -6.88
N TRP A 277 0.48 8.01 -6.84
CA TRP A 277 1.29 6.97 -6.22
C TRP A 277 2.21 7.57 -5.16
N ASP A 278 2.24 6.99 -3.96
CA ASP A 278 3.30 7.22 -3.01
C ASP A 278 4.45 6.25 -3.30
N ILE A 279 5.66 6.78 -3.40
CA ILE A 279 6.87 6.07 -3.72
C ILE A 279 7.75 6.01 -2.48
N ALA A 280 8.18 4.81 -2.13
CA ALA A 280 8.99 4.53 -0.96
C ALA A 280 10.43 5.07 -1.08
N ASN A 281 11.20 4.87 -0.03
CA ASN A 281 12.56 5.35 0.16
C ASN A 281 13.56 4.85 -0.90
N PRO A 282 14.70 5.54 -1.04
CA PRO A 282 15.85 5.00 -1.76
C PRO A 282 16.50 3.86 -0.97
N ALA A 283 17.06 2.87 -1.66
CA ALA A 283 17.91 1.86 -1.05
C ALA A 283 19.22 1.72 -1.83
N PRO A 284 20.34 1.51 -1.15
CA PRO A 284 20.50 1.47 0.31
C PRO A 284 20.34 2.85 0.94
N PHE A 285 19.57 2.96 2.02
CA PHE A 285 19.42 4.23 2.76
C PHE A 285 20.54 4.43 3.79
N GLN A 286 21.20 3.37 4.26
CA GLN A 286 22.34 3.42 5.16
C GLN A 286 23.66 3.23 4.40
N PRO A 287 24.82 3.59 5.01
CA PRO A 287 26.14 3.41 4.40
C PRO A 287 26.39 1.96 4.00
N VAL A 288 26.85 1.74 2.79
CA VAL A 288 27.25 0.41 2.26
C VAL A 288 28.65 0.47 1.68
N GLU A 289 29.34 -0.67 1.63
CA GLU A 289 30.64 -0.81 0.98
C GLU A 289 30.47 -1.59 -0.33
N VAL A 290 30.88 -0.98 -1.44
CA VAL A 290 30.87 -1.61 -2.74
C VAL A 290 32.29 -1.64 -3.29
N ASP A 291 32.82 -2.84 -3.55
CA ASP A 291 34.19 -3.05 -4.03
C ASP A 291 35.27 -2.32 -3.19
N GLY A 292 35.09 -2.32 -1.87
CA GLY A 292 35.98 -1.65 -0.93
C GLY A 292 35.84 -0.12 -0.87
N THR A 293 34.83 0.44 -1.54
CA THR A 293 34.52 1.88 -1.51
C THR A 293 33.26 2.11 -0.67
N PRO A 294 33.34 2.84 0.45
CA PRO A 294 32.16 3.24 1.20
C PRO A 294 31.28 4.17 0.36
N ILE A 295 30.01 3.83 0.21
CA ILE A 295 29.00 4.68 -0.39
C ILE A 295 28.03 5.10 0.71
N THR A 296 27.85 6.40 0.88
CA THR A 296 26.88 6.98 1.79
C THR A 296 25.95 7.88 1.00
N LEU A 297 24.69 7.90 1.37
CA LEU A 297 23.70 8.80 0.77
C LEU A 297 24.09 10.27 0.88
N GLY A 298 24.75 10.66 1.98
CA GLY A 298 25.27 12.00 2.15
C GLY A 298 26.43 12.39 1.22
N SER A 299 26.93 11.47 0.37
CA SER A 299 27.90 11.78 -0.68
C SER A 299 27.25 12.12 -2.04
N THR A 300 25.95 11.92 -2.20
CA THR A 300 25.19 12.31 -3.38
C THR A 300 24.50 13.64 -3.09
N PHE A 301 24.81 14.67 -3.86
CA PHE A 301 24.22 16.01 -3.72
C PHE A 301 22.92 16.17 -4.51
N ASP A 302 22.55 15.19 -5.30
CA ASP A 302 21.35 15.20 -6.14
C ASP A 302 20.20 14.47 -5.44
N ASP A 303 18.99 15.00 -5.60
CA ASP A 303 17.77 14.38 -5.08
C ASP A 303 17.59 12.97 -5.65
N ALA A 304 17.20 12.02 -4.78
CA ALA A 304 16.97 10.62 -5.15
C ALA A 304 15.59 10.44 -5.82
N LEU A 305 15.38 11.05 -6.98
CA LEU A 305 14.10 11.01 -7.68
C LEU A 305 13.87 9.65 -8.38
N TYR A 306 12.65 9.10 -8.22
CA TYR A 306 11.45 9.65 -7.55
C TYR A 306 11.16 8.95 -6.21
N THR A 307 12.17 8.61 -5.43
CA THR A 307 11.97 8.02 -4.10
C THR A 307 11.39 9.07 -3.14
N ASP A 308 10.66 8.62 -2.13
CA ASP A 308 9.94 9.47 -1.14
C ASP A 308 9.13 10.59 -1.78
N CYS A 309 8.47 10.26 -2.89
CA CYS A 309 7.68 11.22 -3.67
C CYS A 309 6.23 10.77 -3.79
N LEU A 310 5.32 11.74 -3.71
CA LEU A 310 4.00 11.59 -4.33
C LEU A 310 4.15 11.87 -5.83
N VAL A 311 3.81 10.88 -6.66
CA VAL A 311 3.90 10.96 -8.12
C VAL A 311 2.51 10.92 -8.72
N SER A 312 2.19 11.85 -9.61
CA SER A 312 0.98 11.81 -10.43
C SER A 312 1.31 11.43 -11.86
N LEU A 313 0.61 10.42 -12.38
CA LEU A 313 0.73 9.96 -13.76
C LEU A 313 -0.60 10.12 -14.50
N GLU A 314 -0.52 10.33 -15.82
CA GLU A 314 -1.64 10.11 -16.74
C GLU A 314 -1.99 8.60 -16.77
N PRO A 315 -3.17 8.22 -17.26
CA PRO A 315 -3.54 6.81 -17.37
C PRO A 315 -2.57 5.94 -18.18
N ASP A 316 -1.82 6.53 -19.12
CA ASP A 316 -0.83 5.87 -19.97
C ASP A 316 0.58 5.76 -19.34
N GLY A 317 0.71 6.11 -18.05
CA GLY A 317 1.98 6.09 -17.32
C GLY A 317 2.87 7.33 -17.54
N THR A 318 2.40 8.35 -18.27
CA THR A 318 3.16 9.59 -18.47
C THR A 318 3.14 10.44 -17.19
N LEU A 319 4.32 10.90 -16.76
CA LEU A 319 4.46 11.78 -15.59
C LEU A 319 3.75 13.13 -15.80
N ARG A 320 2.85 13.47 -14.88
CA ARG A 320 2.21 14.79 -14.80
C ARG A 320 3.02 15.75 -13.92
N TRP A 321 3.25 15.36 -12.69
CA TRP A 321 4.04 16.07 -11.70
C TRP A 321 4.47 15.13 -10.57
N TYR A 322 5.38 15.60 -9.73
CA TYR A 322 5.75 14.93 -8.48
C TYR A 322 5.97 15.96 -7.36
N TYR A 323 5.82 15.49 -6.13
CA TYR A 323 6.18 16.21 -4.91
C TYR A 323 7.15 15.35 -4.09
N ALA A 324 8.39 15.85 -3.87
CA ALA A 324 9.39 15.14 -3.07
C ALA A 324 9.21 15.50 -1.58
N ALA A 325 8.84 14.51 -0.76
CA ALA A 325 8.62 14.69 0.66
C ALA A 325 9.93 14.63 1.46
N ASN A 326 10.86 13.75 1.07
CA ASN A 326 12.15 13.55 1.70
C ASN A 326 13.22 13.17 0.65
N PRO A 327 13.83 14.14 -0.03
CA PRO A 327 14.71 13.87 -1.18
C PRO A 327 16.04 13.17 -0.82
N HIS A 328 16.42 13.11 0.48
CA HIS A 328 17.67 12.51 0.97
C HIS A 328 17.41 11.67 2.21
N ASP A 329 16.68 10.59 2.09
CA ASP A 329 16.38 9.72 3.22
C ASP A 329 17.58 8.86 3.62
N ILE A 330 17.88 8.84 4.93
CA ILE A 330 18.91 8.01 5.57
C ILE A 330 18.35 7.14 6.69
N PHE A 331 17.03 7.15 6.91
CA PHE A 331 16.36 6.52 8.04
C PHE A 331 15.29 5.52 7.67
N ASP A 332 15.08 5.28 6.37
CA ASP A 332 13.97 4.46 5.86
C ASP A 332 12.61 5.12 6.16
N HIS A 333 12.52 6.41 5.93
CA HIS A 333 11.34 7.24 6.18
C HIS A 333 10.41 7.30 4.98
N ASP A 334 10.02 6.14 4.48
CA ASP A 334 9.14 5.97 3.33
C ASP A 334 7.96 6.94 3.27
N LEU A 335 7.65 7.40 2.05
CA LEU A 335 6.33 7.87 1.67
C LEU A 335 5.64 6.69 0.95
N GLN A 336 4.92 5.83 1.69
CA GLN A 336 4.59 4.49 1.18
C GLN A 336 3.10 4.14 1.16
N GLN A 337 2.23 4.98 1.76
CA GLN A 337 0.82 4.62 1.91
C GLN A 337 0.04 4.85 0.62
N SER A 338 -1.19 4.31 0.53
CA SER A 338 -2.11 4.72 -0.53
C SER A 338 -2.41 6.21 -0.41
N PRO A 339 -2.14 7.03 -1.42
CA PRO A 339 -2.65 8.41 -1.41
C PRO A 339 -4.17 8.42 -1.31
N VAL A 340 -4.73 9.34 -0.53
CA VAL A 340 -6.17 9.49 -0.36
C VAL A 340 -6.63 10.78 -1.03
N LEU A 341 -7.58 10.70 -1.96
CA LEU A 341 -8.14 11.89 -2.59
C LEU A 341 -9.26 12.47 -1.74
N ALA A 342 -9.08 13.71 -1.32
CA ALA A 342 -10.02 14.46 -0.50
C ALA A 342 -10.35 15.81 -1.14
N THR A 343 -11.55 16.32 -0.86
CA THR A 343 -11.96 17.65 -1.34
C THR A 343 -11.85 18.65 -0.20
N ILE A 344 -11.17 19.76 -0.45
CA ILE A 344 -11.11 20.93 0.42
C ILE A 344 -12.02 22.00 -0.17
N ASP A 345 -12.95 22.52 0.62
CA ASP A 345 -13.80 23.65 0.21
C ASP A 345 -13.21 24.98 0.74
N ASN A 346 -12.59 25.73 -0.14
CA ASN A 346 -12.08 27.05 0.18
C ASN A 346 -13.12 28.13 -0.14
N ASN A 347 -14.04 28.38 0.79
CA ASN A 347 -15.06 29.42 0.67
C ASN A 347 -15.93 29.32 -0.59
N GLY A 348 -16.39 28.11 -0.93
CA GLY A 348 -17.23 27.84 -2.10
C GLY A 348 -16.44 27.61 -3.39
N SER A 349 -15.12 27.44 -3.30
CA SER A 349 -14.24 27.06 -4.41
C SER A 349 -13.55 25.74 -4.06
N PRO A 350 -14.22 24.59 -4.25
CA PRO A 350 -13.66 23.31 -3.90
C PRO A 350 -12.50 22.92 -4.84
N TYR A 351 -11.48 22.29 -4.28
CA TYR A 351 -10.39 21.66 -5.02
C TYR A 351 -10.01 20.33 -4.37
N THR A 352 -9.39 19.45 -5.15
CA THR A 352 -8.98 18.12 -4.67
C THR A 352 -7.51 18.12 -4.24
N VAL A 353 -7.23 17.49 -3.12
CA VAL A 353 -5.87 17.18 -2.66
C VAL A 353 -5.66 15.68 -2.63
N ALA A 354 -4.42 15.27 -2.87
CA ALA A 354 -3.91 13.96 -2.52
C ALA A 354 -3.24 14.07 -1.15
N LEU A 355 -3.73 13.27 -0.19
CA LEU A 355 -3.18 13.14 1.14
C LEU A 355 -2.21 11.97 1.13
N SER A 356 -0.93 12.24 1.36
CA SER A 356 0.14 11.25 1.41
C SER A 356 0.68 11.09 2.82
N SER A 357 1.14 9.91 3.17
CA SER A 357 1.70 9.60 4.49
C SER A 357 2.66 8.41 4.42
N GLY A 358 3.41 8.21 5.49
CA GLY A 358 4.36 7.10 5.58
C GLY A 358 5.17 7.10 6.86
N LYS A 359 6.26 6.33 6.88
CA LYS A 359 7.20 6.22 8.01
C LYS A 359 7.80 7.55 8.45
N LEU A 360 7.82 8.57 7.55
CA LEU A 360 8.24 9.92 7.92
C LEU A 360 7.35 10.58 9.01
N GLY A 361 6.25 9.94 9.43
CA GLY A 361 5.38 10.44 10.49
C GLY A 361 4.69 11.76 10.15
N LYS A 362 4.40 11.98 8.88
CA LYS A 362 3.73 13.20 8.40
C LYS A 362 2.53 12.82 7.55
N VAL A 363 1.51 13.67 7.60
CA VAL A 363 0.45 13.71 6.58
C VAL A 363 0.68 14.97 5.75
N ILE A 364 0.70 14.82 4.44
CA ILE A 364 1.01 15.89 3.49
C ILE A 364 -0.16 16.01 2.53
N ALA A 365 -0.73 17.21 2.41
CA ALA A 365 -1.77 17.52 1.44
C ALA A 365 -1.17 18.25 0.23
N VAL A 366 -1.34 17.65 -0.95
CA VAL A 366 -0.84 18.18 -2.22
C VAL A 366 -2.01 18.40 -3.18
N GLU A 367 -2.14 19.58 -3.76
CA GLU A 367 -3.17 19.88 -4.74
C GLU A 367 -2.99 19.02 -6.01
N THR A 368 -4.03 18.29 -6.41
CA THR A 368 -3.96 17.29 -7.48
C THR A 368 -3.73 17.89 -8.87
N THR A 369 -4.10 19.16 -9.07
CA THR A 369 -3.95 19.84 -10.36
C THR A 369 -2.54 20.33 -10.60
N THR A 370 -1.87 20.82 -9.56
CA THR A 370 -0.59 21.55 -9.68
C THR A 370 0.61 20.82 -9.06
N GLY A 371 0.39 19.86 -8.16
CA GLY A 371 1.45 19.24 -7.36
C GLY A 371 1.99 20.14 -6.25
N HIS A 372 1.29 21.24 -5.92
CA HIS A 372 1.69 22.13 -4.84
C HIS A 372 1.26 21.60 -3.48
N MET A 373 2.18 21.59 -2.53
CA MET A 373 1.88 21.28 -1.14
C MET A 373 1.03 22.38 -0.52
N ILE A 374 -0.12 22.01 0.06
CA ILE A 374 -1.05 22.90 0.74
C ILE A 374 -0.69 23.00 2.23
N TRP A 375 -0.55 21.86 2.89
CA TRP A 375 -0.13 21.77 4.28
C TRP A 375 0.59 20.44 4.57
N THR A 376 1.33 20.42 5.66
CA THR A 376 1.91 19.21 6.25
C THR A 376 1.69 19.22 7.75
N ALA A 377 1.35 18.05 8.32
CA ALA A 377 1.16 17.86 9.75
C ALA A 377 2.03 16.71 10.24
N LYS A 378 2.84 16.94 11.29
CA LYS A 378 3.57 15.87 12.00
C LYS A 378 2.58 15.13 12.89
N VAL A 379 2.67 13.80 12.92
CA VAL A 379 1.83 12.89 13.72
C VAL A 379 2.69 11.85 14.43
N GLY A 380 2.32 11.49 15.66
CA GLY A 380 3.10 10.58 16.48
C GLY A 380 4.31 11.24 17.16
N GLU A 381 5.27 10.41 17.58
CA GLU A 381 6.48 10.87 18.23
C GLU A 381 7.53 11.33 17.21
N HIS A 382 8.15 12.50 17.49
CA HIS A 382 9.21 13.08 16.68
C HIS A 382 10.40 13.50 17.53
N THR A 383 11.62 13.30 17.03
CA THR A 383 12.84 13.84 17.62
C THR A 383 13.43 14.94 16.76
N GLN A 384 14.44 15.64 17.27
CA GLN A 384 15.15 16.67 16.49
C GLN A 384 15.96 16.09 15.30
N TRP A 385 16.04 14.75 15.19
CA TRP A 385 16.83 14.05 14.18
C TRP A 385 16.00 13.52 13.02
N ASP A 386 14.66 13.62 13.07
CA ASP A 386 13.76 13.04 12.08
C ASP A 386 13.89 13.62 10.65
N ASP A 387 14.36 14.86 10.53
CA ASP A 387 14.64 15.52 9.24
C ASP A 387 16.16 15.62 8.94
N ALA A 388 17.02 14.85 9.65
CA ALA A 388 18.47 14.92 9.43
C ALA A 388 18.87 14.15 8.17
N GLN A 389 19.82 14.71 7.42
CA GLN A 389 20.36 14.11 6.19
C GLN A 389 21.76 13.48 6.41
N TRP A 390 22.29 13.53 7.62
CA TRP A 390 23.55 12.89 8.01
C TRP A 390 23.66 12.80 9.52
N ILE A 391 24.46 11.85 10.00
CA ILE A 391 24.79 11.70 11.42
C ILE A 391 26.28 12.04 11.61
N PRO A 392 26.63 12.91 12.57
CA PRO A 392 28.05 13.24 12.81
C PRO A 392 28.87 12.00 13.16
N PRO A 393 30.11 11.86 12.64
CA PRO A 393 30.97 10.70 12.90
C PRO A 393 31.16 10.44 14.40
N GLY A 394 31.00 9.17 14.81
CA GLY A 394 31.13 8.71 16.18
C GLY A 394 29.97 9.09 17.10
N GLN A 395 28.88 9.65 16.59
CA GLN A 395 27.67 9.90 17.35
C GLN A 395 26.65 8.78 17.16
N SER A 396 25.83 8.57 18.19
CA SER A 396 24.60 7.79 18.14
C SER A 396 23.43 8.70 18.48
N VAL A 397 22.35 8.62 17.70
CA VAL A 397 21.17 9.48 17.82
C VAL A 397 19.92 8.63 17.85
N THR A 398 18.95 8.99 18.70
CA THR A 398 17.62 8.36 18.66
C THR A 398 16.74 9.13 17.71
N VAL A 399 16.16 8.42 16.75
CA VAL A 399 15.27 8.94 15.72
C VAL A 399 13.86 8.43 15.97
N ALA A 400 12.90 9.33 15.98
CA ALA A 400 11.47 9.05 15.96
C ALA A 400 10.82 10.01 14.94
N PRO A 401 9.99 9.46 14.04
CA PRO A 401 9.73 8.03 13.86
C PRO A 401 11.00 7.25 13.52
N GLY A 402 11.08 5.98 13.93
CA GLY A 402 12.17 5.09 13.54
C GLY A 402 11.91 4.37 12.23
N VAL A 403 12.82 3.46 11.86
CA VAL A 403 12.82 2.70 10.60
C VAL A 403 11.52 1.91 10.31
N ALA A 404 10.72 1.64 11.32
CA ALA A 404 9.41 0.99 11.21
C ALA A 404 8.37 1.74 12.06
N GLY A 405 8.53 3.05 12.21
CA GLY A 405 7.59 3.92 12.93
C GLY A 405 6.82 4.83 11.98
N GLY A 406 6.03 5.75 12.53
CA GLY A 406 5.22 6.69 11.76
C GLY A 406 3.88 6.12 11.32
N VAL A 407 3.49 6.34 10.08
CA VAL A 407 2.24 5.86 9.49
C VAL A 407 2.52 4.63 8.64
N GLU A 408 2.38 3.45 9.23
CA GLU A 408 2.72 2.16 8.61
C GLU A 408 1.53 1.49 7.90
N SER A 409 0.33 2.05 8.04
CA SER A 409 -0.88 1.51 7.43
C SER A 409 -1.80 2.61 6.93
N PRO A 410 -2.70 2.32 5.96
CA PRO A 410 -3.48 3.34 5.28
C PRO A 410 -4.32 4.24 6.19
N ILE A 411 -4.30 5.52 5.90
CA ILE A 411 -5.18 6.53 6.50
C ILE A 411 -6.59 6.42 5.93
N ALA A 412 -7.59 7.01 6.63
CA ALA A 412 -8.95 7.13 6.12
C ALA A 412 -9.38 8.60 6.04
N TYR A 413 -10.33 8.88 5.15
CA TYR A 413 -10.94 10.20 5.01
C TYR A 413 -12.46 10.11 4.95
N ALA A 414 -13.12 10.84 5.82
CA ALA A 414 -14.57 11.03 5.80
C ALA A 414 -14.96 12.40 6.36
N ASP A 415 -15.94 13.04 5.75
CA ASP A 415 -16.59 14.25 6.24
C ASP A 415 -15.63 15.35 6.72
N GLY A 416 -14.60 15.63 5.92
CA GLY A 416 -13.60 16.67 6.21
C GLY A 416 -12.59 16.30 7.31
N THR A 417 -12.50 15.03 7.67
CA THR A 417 -11.58 14.52 8.71
C THR A 417 -10.71 13.41 8.15
N VAL A 418 -9.41 13.49 8.44
CA VAL A 418 -8.41 12.46 8.11
C VAL A 418 -8.08 11.69 9.38
N TYR A 419 -8.22 10.37 9.36
CA TYR A 419 -7.93 9.48 10.49
C TYR A 419 -6.62 8.76 10.22
N VAL A 420 -5.65 8.94 11.12
CA VAL A 420 -4.27 8.51 10.93
C VAL A 420 -3.89 7.47 11.99
N PRO A 421 -3.65 6.22 11.58
CA PRO A 421 -3.09 5.18 12.46
C PRO A 421 -1.59 5.38 12.59
N ILE A 422 -1.04 5.30 13.80
CA ILE A 422 0.35 5.63 14.08
C ILE A 422 1.02 4.52 14.89
N LEU A 423 2.25 4.22 14.52
CA LEU A 423 3.18 3.39 15.25
C LEU A 423 4.34 4.26 15.78
N ASN A 424 4.44 4.40 17.10
CA ASN A 424 5.55 5.07 17.77
C ASN A 424 6.62 4.02 18.09
N LEU A 425 7.71 4.04 17.36
CA LEU A 425 8.83 3.10 17.50
C LEU A 425 10.15 3.81 17.25
N PRO A 426 10.65 4.57 18.24
CA PRO A 426 11.96 5.22 18.13
C PRO A 426 13.09 4.18 18.08
N VAL A 427 14.10 4.43 17.24
CA VAL A 427 15.29 3.58 17.11
C VAL A 427 16.56 4.41 17.13
N THR A 428 17.70 3.76 17.39
CA THR A 428 19.01 4.42 17.39
C THR A 428 19.72 4.20 16.06
N PHE A 429 20.26 5.27 15.52
CA PHE A 429 21.18 5.26 14.38
C PHE A 429 22.55 5.84 14.80
N ASN A 430 23.57 5.44 14.08
CA ASN A 430 24.91 6.01 14.17
C ASN A 430 25.47 6.26 12.74
N ASP A 431 26.69 6.74 12.65
CA ASP A 431 27.37 7.04 11.38
C ASP A 431 27.64 5.79 10.50
N LYS A 432 27.27 4.59 10.97
CA LYS A 432 27.36 3.32 10.22
C LYS A 432 26.00 2.75 9.86
N GLY A 433 24.91 3.40 10.26
CA GLY A 433 23.53 2.99 10.01
C GLY A 433 22.75 2.64 11.27
N LEU A 434 21.71 1.84 11.10
CA LEU A 434 20.79 1.39 12.15
C LEU A 434 21.48 0.52 13.20
N ASP A 435 21.28 0.83 14.48
CA ASP A 435 21.53 -0.10 15.57
C ASP A 435 20.32 -1.01 15.79
N ALA A 436 20.29 -2.14 15.07
CA ALA A 436 19.19 -3.09 15.10
C ALA A 436 18.86 -3.63 16.51
N SER A 437 19.77 -3.52 17.48
CA SER A 437 19.51 -3.95 18.86
C SER A 437 18.51 -3.05 19.59
N THR A 438 18.25 -1.85 19.06
CA THR A 438 17.29 -0.88 19.60
C THR A 438 15.89 -1.02 18.98
N LEU A 439 15.72 -1.80 17.92
CA LEU A 439 14.45 -2.07 17.28
C LEU A 439 13.64 -3.09 18.10
N SER A 440 12.60 -2.65 18.80
CA SER A 440 11.79 -3.50 19.68
C SER A 440 10.31 -3.18 19.59
N PHE A 441 9.57 -3.95 18.81
CA PHE A 441 8.11 -3.81 18.73
C PHE A 441 7.37 -4.07 20.05
N ASN A 442 8.02 -4.74 21.03
CA ASN A 442 7.47 -4.91 22.38
C ASN A 442 7.45 -3.60 23.19
N ASP A 443 8.17 -2.59 22.74
CA ASP A 443 8.23 -1.28 23.41
C ASP A 443 7.45 -0.22 22.60
N ALA A 444 6.92 -0.59 21.44
CA ALA A 444 6.14 0.27 20.57
C ALA A 444 4.79 0.66 21.21
N THR A 445 4.39 1.91 21.05
CA THR A 445 3.05 2.40 21.34
C THR A 445 2.37 2.82 20.03
N GLY A 446 1.09 3.16 20.10
CA GLY A 446 0.34 3.62 18.92
C GLY A 446 -0.53 4.83 19.21
N GLU A 447 -1.08 5.38 18.16
CA GLU A 447 -2.07 6.44 18.23
C GLU A 447 -3.13 6.26 17.14
N LEU A 448 -4.28 6.87 17.36
CA LEU A 448 -5.24 7.19 16.30
C LEU A 448 -5.52 8.69 16.39
N THR A 449 -5.07 9.43 15.38
CA THR A 449 -5.18 10.89 15.36
C THR A 449 -6.16 11.30 14.26
N ALA A 450 -7.07 12.22 14.59
CA ALA A 450 -7.99 12.85 13.63
C ALA A 450 -7.49 14.27 13.29
N LEU A 451 -7.32 14.54 12.01
CA LEU A 451 -6.87 15.83 11.49
C LEU A 451 -8.01 16.51 10.71
N ASP A 452 -8.05 17.84 10.76
CA ASP A 452 -8.87 18.60 9.83
C ASP A 452 -8.23 18.62 8.43
N VAL A 453 -9.01 18.24 7.41
CA VAL A 453 -8.51 18.19 6.03
C VAL A 453 -8.14 19.57 5.49
N MET A 454 -8.68 20.64 6.06
CA MET A 454 -8.47 22.02 5.60
C MET A 454 -7.04 22.51 5.82
N ASP A 455 -6.45 22.15 6.97
CA ASP A 455 -5.16 22.72 7.39
C ASP A 455 -4.25 21.74 8.15
N GLY A 456 -4.66 20.47 8.31
CA GLY A 456 -3.91 19.45 9.03
C GLY A 456 -3.91 19.61 10.56
N SER A 457 -4.73 20.50 11.11
CA SER A 457 -4.82 20.67 12.57
C SER A 457 -5.45 19.45 13.25
N VAL A 458 -4.94 19.11 14.44
CA VAL A 458 -5.45 17.97 15.23
C VAL A 458 -6.82 18.31 15.80
N LYS A 459 -7.83 17.50 15.47
CA LYS A 459 -9.17 17.55 16.09
C LYS A 459 -9.19 16.80 17.42
N TRP A 460 -8.67 15.58 17.43
CA TRP A 460 -8.49 14.74 18.61
C TRP A 460 -7.40 13.70 18.35
N ASP A 461 -6.88 13.11 19.43
CA ASP A 461 -5.82 12.12 19.40
C ASP A 461 -6.02 11.11 20.54
N VAL A 462 -5.97 9.82 20.23
CA VAL A 462 -6.10 8.70 21.17
C VAL A 462 -4.81 7.89 21.19
N LYS A 463 -4.25 7.71 22.39
CA LYS A 463 -3.05 6.90 22.61
C LYS A 463 -3.43 5.43 22.79
N LEU A 464 -2.63 4.53 22.21
CA LEU A 464 -2.83 3.08 22.23
C LEU A 464 -1.63 2.36 22.88
N PRO A 465 -1.88 1.24 23.59
CA PRO A 465 -0.82 0.51 24.29
C PRO A 465 0.12 -0.29 23.38
N ALA A 466 -0.15 -0.34 22.09
CA ALA A 466 0.64 -1.04 21.09
C ALA A 466 0.54 -0.33 19.74
N GLY A 467 1.45 -0.62 18.82
CA GLY A 467 1.46 -0.02 17.49
C GLY A 467 0.15 -0.23 16.74
N ASN A 468 -0.39 0.85 16.17
CA ASN A 468 -1.59 0.83 15.33
C ASN A 468 -1.19 0.64 13.87
N VAL A 469 -1.28 -0.60 13.39
CA VAL A 469 -0.85 -1.02 12.05
C VAL A 469 -1.94 -1.72 11.25
N SER A 470 -3.21 -1.50 11.61
CA SER A 470 -4.36 -2.13 10.93
C SER A 470 -5.17 -1.16 10.08
N ALA A 471 -4.60 -0.04 9.74
CA ALA A 471 -5.26 1.08 9.06
C ALA A 471 -6.40 1.72 9.88
N ALA A 472 -6.86 2.88 9.44
CA ALA A 472 -8.14 3.44 9.87
C ALA A 472 -9.24 3.00 8.89
N THR A 473 -10.45 2.71 9.40
CA THR A 473 -11.60 2.33 8.58
C THR A 473 -12.85 2.99 9.15
N VAL A 474 -13.50 3.84 8.36
CA VAL A 474 -14.66 4.61 8.79
C VAL A 474 -15.95 3.90 8.39
N SER A 475 -16.93 3.90 9.29
CA SER A 475 -18.30 3.49 9.05
C SER A 475 -19.24 4.53 9.66
N ASN A 476 -19.85 5.36 8.83
CA ASN A 476 -20.70 6.48 9.28
C ASN A 476 -19.94 7.38 10.28
N ASP A 477 -20.42 7.45 11.53
CA ASP A 477 -19.87 8.23 12.64
C ASP A 477 -18.92 7.44 13.56
N VAL A 478 -18.43 6.28 13.09
CA VAL A 478 -17.48 5.41 13.81
C VAL A 478 -16.21 5.22 13.00
N VAL A 479 -15.04 5.29 13.65
CA VAL A 479 -13.77 4.88 13.07
C VAL A 479 -13.22 3.67 13.80
N PHE A 480 -12.92 2.62 13.03
CA PHE A 480 -12.27 1.41 13.51
C PHE A 480 -10.76 1.50 13.39
N ALA A 481 -10.07 0.98 14.41
CA ALA A 481 -8.63 0.79 14.43
C ALA A 481 -8.30 -0.52 15.14
N GLY A 482 -7.18 -1.13 14.76
CA GLY A 482 -6.64 -2.32 15.38
C GLY A 482 -5.17 -2.14 15.68
N ALA A 483 -4.69 -2.77 16.74
CA ALA A 483 -3.31 -2.65 17.14
C ALA A 483 -2.66 -4.04 17.36
N LEU A 484 -1.33 -4.03 17.50
CA LEU A 484 -0.56 -5.24 17.75
C LEU A 484 -0.93 -5.94 19.08
N ASP A 485 -1.66 -5.27 19.99
CA ASP A 485 -2.22 -5.90 21.20
C ASP A 485 -3.39 -6.85 20.94
N GLY A 486 -3.86 -6.91 19.69
CA GLY A 486 -4.94 -7.79 19.26
C GLY A 486 -6.34 -7.24 19.52
N ILE A 487 -6.46 -5.98 19.90
CA ILE A 487 -7.76 -5.39 20.21
C ILE A 487 -8.27 -4.58 19.02
N VAL A 488 -9.43 -4.97 18.49
CA VAL A 488 -10.23 -4.13 17.59
C VAL A 488 -10.93 -3.07 18.43
N ARG A 489 -10.84 -1.82 18.01
CA ARG A 489 -11.47 -0.68 18.69
C ARG A 489 -12.34 0.10 17.73
N ALA A 490 -13.46 0.59 18.22
CA ALA A 490 -14.35 1.50 17.52
C ALA A 490 -14.46 2.81 18.31
N TYR A 491 -14.17 3.92 17.66
CA TYR A 491 -14.19 5.25 18.24
C TYR A 491 -15.21 6.13 17.56
N SER A 492 -15.79 7.07 18.30
CA SER A 492 -16.60 8.16 17.74
C SER A 492 -15.74 9.04 16.83
N THR A 493 -16.18 9.29 15.61
CA THR A 493 -15.50 10.20 14.68
C THR A 493 -15.48 11.65 15.18
N ASN A 494 -16.41 12.01 16.06
CA ASN A 494 -16.57 13.37 16.55
C ASN A 494 -15.46 13.77 17.56
N ASP A 495 -15.10 12.87 18.48
CA ASP A 495 -14.25 13.23 19.63
C ASP A 495 -13.25 12.15 20.06
N GLY A 496 -13.17 11.00 19.36
CA GLY A 496 -12.29 9.90 19.69
C GLY A 496 -12.73 9.08 20.93
N THR A 497 -13.96 9.25 21.40
CA THR A 497 -14.50 8.44 22.51
C THR A 497 -14.56 6.96 22.09
N LEU A 498 -14.02 6.05 22.91
CA LEU A 498 -14.12 4.60 22.69
C LEU A 498 -15.58 4.15 22.87
N LEU A 499 -16.16 3.54 21.84
CA LEU A 499 -17.53 3.06 21.80
C LEU A 499 -17.62 1.54 22.02
N TRP A 500 -16.69 0.79 21.44
CA TRP A 500 -16.67 -0.67 21.49
C TRP A 500 -15.26 -1.20 21.32
N SER A 501 -14.99 -2.38 21.89
CA SER A 501 -13.73 -3.09 21.67
C SER A 501 -13.90 -4.60 21.77
N TYR A 502 -13.01 -5.34 21.05
CA TYR A 502 -13.00 -6.80 21.02
C TYR A 502 -11.56 -7.31 20.98
N ASP A 503 -11.17 -8.22 21.89
CA ASP A 503 -9.85 -8.88 21.87
C ASP A 503 -9.91 -10.14 21.00
N THR A 504 -9.19 -10.15 19.89
CA THR A 504 -9.11 -11.28 18.95
C THR A 504 -8.20 -12.40 19.44
N GLY A 505 -7.42 -12.18 20.49
CA GLY A 505 -6.43 -13.12 21.00
C GLY A 505 -5.09 -13.11 20.26
N VAL A 506 -5.02 -12.52 19.05
CA VAL A 506 -3.82 -12.41 18.21
C VAL A 506 -3.63 -10.98 17.74
N GLY A 507 -2.40 -10.59 17.38
CA GLY A 507 -2.12 -9.23 16.91
C GLY A 507 -2.85 -8.87 15.61
N LEU A 508 -3.14 -7.58 15.43
CA LEU A 508 -3.78 -7.06 14.23
C LEU A 508 -2.73 -6.33 13.40
N ASN A 509 -2.52 -6.78 12.16
CA ASN A 509 -1.56 -6.22 11.21
C ASN A 509 -2.11 -6.22 9.78
N ALA A 510 -3.41 -5.98 9.65
CA ALA A 510 -4.07 -5.89 8.36
C ALA A 510 -5.25 -4.94 8.43
N PRO A 511 -5.54 -4.21 7.34
CA PRO A 511 -6.67 -3.30 7.26
C PRO A 511 -8.01 -4.02 7.31
N PHE A 512 -9.04 -3.35 7.87
CA PHE A 512 -10.41 -3.85 7.94
C PHE A 512 -11.22 -3.41 6.72
N ALA A 513 -12.33 -4.12 6.48
CA ALA A 513 -13.34 -3.74 5.48
C ALA A 513 -14.74 -3.74 6.09
N VAL A 514 -15.59 -2.81 5.65
CA VAL A 514 -16.97 -2.66 6.14
C VAL A 514 -17.94 -2.63 4.95
N ALA A 515 -18.98 -3.46 4.99
CA ALA A 515 -20.03 -3.47 3.97
C ALA A 515 -21.40 -3.80 4.58
N GLY A 516 -22.35 -2.88 4.48
CA GLY A 516 -23.67 -3.07 5.05
C GLY A 516 -23.64 -3.29 6.58
N ASP A 517 -23.99 -4.48 7.04
CA ASP A 517 -23.99 -4.88 8.45
C ASP A 517 -22.72 -5.63 8.89
N LEU A 518 -21.78 -5.83 7.98
CA LEU A 518 -20.59 -6.67 8.18
C LEU A 518 -19.32 -5.82 8.34
N LEU A 519 -18.56 -6.08 9.41
CA LEU A 519 -17.15 -5.69 9.56
C LEU A 519 -16.29 -6.94 9.43
N VAL A 520 -15.31 -6.94 8.54
CA VAL A 520 -14.34 -8.04 8.32
C VAL A 520 -12.98 -7.63 8.85
N VAL A 521 -12.44 -8.44 9.76
CA VAL A 521 -11.18 -8.20 10.47
C VAL A 521 -10.22 -9.36 10.22
N PRO A 522 -9.10 -9.14 9.53
CA PRO A 522 -8.01 -10.11 9.48
C PRO A 522 -7.21 -10.08 10.80
N ALA A 523 -7.35 -11.09 11.63
CA ALA A 523 -6.69 -11.24 12.91
C ALA A 523 -5.64 -12.36 12.82
N ALA A 524 -4.44 -12.04 12.38
CA ALA A 524 -3.40 -13.03 12.06
C ALA A 524 -1.97 -12.57 12.35
N GLY A 525 -1.77 -11.48 13.10
CA GLY A 525 -0.48 -10.93 13.47
C GLY A 525 0.07 -11.48 14.79
N ALA A 526 1.32 -11.12 15.11
CA ALA A 526 1.91 -11.37 16.41
C ALA A 526 1.28 -10.44 17.47
N LYS A 527 0.85 -10.99 18.62
CA LYS A 527 0.30 -10.17 19.71
C LYS A 527 1.45 -9.54 20.51
N LEU A 528 1.55 -8.22 20.49
CA LEU A 528 2.58 -7.44 21.16
C LEU A 528 1.93 -6.29 21.96
N VAL A 529 2.38 -6.10 23.20
CA VAL A 529 1.87 -5.03 24.08
C VAL A 529 3.06 -4.33 24.74
N SER A 530 3.10 -3.02 24.65
CA SER A 530 4.15 -2.22 25.29
C SER A 530 4.12 -2.36 26.82
N LYS A 531 5.27 -2.58 27.41
CA LYS A 531 5.43 -2.70 28.87
C LYS A 531 5.30 -1.36 29.60
N SER A 532 5.42 -0.26 28.86
CA SER A 532 5.40 1.10 29.43
C SER A 532 4.00 1.70 29.53
N TYR A 533 2.96 1.01 29.04
CA TYR A 533 1.59 1.51 28.98
C TYR A 533 0.71 0.95 30.11
N ALA A 534 -0.12 1.80 30.68
CA ALA A 534 -1.12 1.38 31.65
C ALA A 534 -2.27 0.60 30.94
N PRO A 535 -2.82 -0.47 31.55
CA PRO A 535 -3.89 -1.22 30.92
C PRO A 535 -5.13 -0.34 30.70
N GLU A 536 -5.66 -0.41 29.49
CA GLU A 536 -6.97 0.16 29.13
C GLU A 536 -8.13 -0.57 29.81
N ALA A 537 -9.33 -0.05 29.60
CA ALA A 537 -10.55 -0.74 30.00
C ALA A 537 -10.58 -2.16 29.39
N THR A 538 -11.05 -3.13 30.16
CA THR A 538 -11.16 -4.51 29.69
C THR A 538 -12.04 -4.59 28.45
N PRO A 539 -11.61 -5.30 27.37
CA PRO A 539 -12.42 -5.49 26.18
C PRO A 539 -13.80 -6.09 26.51
N VAL A 540 -14.81 -5.73 25.71
CA VAL A 540 -16.19 -6.20 25.92
C VAL A 540 -16.29 -7.71 25.70
N ALA A 541 -15.50 -8.26 24.77
CA ALA A 541 -15.47 -9.70 24.46
C ALA A 541 -14.05 -10.12 24.04
N THR A 542 -13.79 -11.42 24.13
CA THR A 542 -12.49 -12.04 23.77
C THR A 542 -12.72 -13.27 22.92
N SER A 543 -11.70 -13.64 22.12
CA SER A 543 -11.69 -14.84 21.28
C SER A 543 -10.43 -15.68 21.54
N ASP A 544 -10.60 -16.99 21.53
CA ASP A 544 -9.49 -17.96 21.53
C ASP A 544 -9.29 -18.61 20.14
N ALA A 545 -9.82 -18.01 19.07
CA ALA A 545 -9.89 -18.60 17.73
C ALA A 545 -8.51 -18.79 17.05
N GLY A 546 -7.43 -18.18 17.56
CA GLY A 546 -6.14 -18.15 16.88
C GLY A 546 -6.17 -17.24 15.64
N ALA A 547 -5.22 -17.42 14.70
CA ALA A 547 -5.17 -16.64 13.48
C ALA A 547 -6.38 -16.93 12.58
N ALA A 548 -7.18 -15.90 12.30
CA ALA A 548 -8.43 -16.03 11.55
C ALA A 548 -8.84 -14.72 10.86
N LEU A 549 -9.62 -14.85 9.79
CA LEU A 549 -10.47 -13.78 9.31
C LEU A 549 -11.77 -13.85 10.11
N ILE A 550 -12.17 -12.72 10.71
CA ILE A 550 -13.35 -12.65 11.58
C ILE A 550 -14.39 -11.73 10.95
N GLY A 551 -15.59 -12.23 10.74
CA GLY A 551 -16.75 -11.43 10.35
C GLY A 551 -17.59 -11.07 11.57
N PHE A 552 -17.77 -9.78 11.82
CA PHE A 552 -18.66 -9.24 12.85
C PHE A 552 -19.93 -8.70 12.22
N LYS A 553 -21.07 -8.95 12.83
CA LYS A 553 -22.36 -8.38 12.41
C LYS A 553 -23.08 -7.74 13.61
N VAL A 554 -23.91 -6.73 13.30
CA VAL A 554 -24.82 -6.16 14.28
C VAL A 554 -25.84 -7.22 14.65
N SER A 555 -25.89 -7.60 15.94
CA SER A 555 -26.90 -8.53 16.44
C SER A 555 -28.29 -7.88 16.41
N SER A 556 -29.27 -8.60 15.84
CA SER A 556 -30.66 -8.16 15.69
C SER A 556 -31.42 -8.12 17.03
#